data_acc2ebec4035a32e8510094c108f7fc0
#
_entry.id   acc2ebec4035a32e8510094c108f7fc0
#
_cell.length_a   1.000
_cell.length_b   1.000
_cell.length_c   1.000
_cell.angle_alpha   90.00
_cell.angle_beta   90.00
_cell.angle_gamma   90.00
#
_symmetry.space_group_name_H-M   'P 1'
#
loop_
_entity.id
_entity.type
_entity.pdbx_description
1 polymer ?
#
loop_
_entity_poly.entity_id
_entity_poly.type
_entity_poly.pdbx_seq_one_letter_code
_entity_poly.pdbx_strand_id
1 'polypeptide(L)'
;KGTFLLKEVYYRPDRVKNLKTKLNLKKIYPNMGWCDDPLSKKYNSLIKTKSNFHYEKMFRKDHKYDIIIVLDYNLKKPIPYKGSAIFIHLTKNYKSTNGCISLSKKDLLILLRLISKKTKIKIT
;
A
#
# COMPACT_ATOMS: atom_id res chain seq x y z
N LYS A 1 -4.53 -0.53 -15.13
CA LYS A 1 -3.91 -1.31 -16.19
C LYS A 1 -2.53 -0.77 -16.53
N GLY A 2 -1.59 -1.65 -16.73
CA GLY A 2 -0.21 -1.30 -17.05
C GLY A 2 0.79 -2.15 -16.30
N THR A 3 2.05 -1.77 -16.41
CA THR A 3 3.17 -2.46 -15.76
C THR A 3 3.83 -1.49 -14.78
N PHE A 4 3.97 -1.92 -13.53
CA PHE A 4 4.43 -1.05 -12.44
C PHE A 4 5.54 -1.71 -11.65
N LEU A 5 6.47 -0.89 -11.15
CA LEU A 5 7.43 -1.32 -10.15
C LEU A 5 6.79 -1.33 -8.78
N LEU A 6 7.39 -2.08 -7.87
CA LEU A 6 7.01 -2.12 -6.47
C LEU A 6 7.94 -1.19 -5.71
N LYS A 7 7.39 -0.25 -4.95
CA LYS A 7 8.20 0.81 -4.31
C LYS A 7 8.67 0.43 -2.92
N GLU A 8 7.74 0.19 -2.02
CA GLU A 8 8.07 -0.06 -0.62
C GLU A 8 6.96 -0.84 0.07
N VAL A 9 7.26 -1.38 1.24
CA VAL A 9 6.34 -2.19 2.03
C VAL A 9 6.09 -1.51 3.35
N TYR A 10 4.81 -1.32 3.70
CA TYR A 10 4.39 -0.92 5.03
C TYR A 10 3.79 -2.10 5.75
N TYR A 11 4.04 -2.25 7.04
CA TYR A 11 3.50 -3.38 7.79
C TYR A 11 3.23 -3.02 9.26
N ARG A 12 2.30 -3.76 9.86
CA ARG A 12 1.96 -3.65 11.28
C ARG A 12 2.94 -4.48 12.09
N PRO A 13 3.88 -3.87 12.82
CA PRO A 13 4.87 -4.64 13.56
C PRO A 13 4.29 -5.40 14.75
N ASP A 14 3.11 -4.99 15.24
CA ASP A 14 2.38 -5.68 16.31
C ASP A 14 1.65 -6.94 15.82
N ARG A 15 1.47 -7.09 14.51
CA ARG A 15 0.71 -8.22 13.92
C ARG A 15 1.54 -9.11 13.01
N VAL A 16 2.59 -8.58 12.41
CA VAL A 16 3.40 -9.31 11.44
C VAL A 16 4.83 -9.37 11.96
N LYS A 17 5.29 -10.58 12.29
CA LYS A 17 6.63 -10.81 12.81
C LYS A 17 7.52 -11.43 11.75
N ASN A 18 8.82 -11.13 11.81
CA ASN A 18 9.84 -11.75 10.94
C ASN A 18 9.56 -11.60 9.45
N LEU A 19 9.02 -10.46 9.04
CA LEU A 19 8.77 -10.17 7.63
C LEU A 19 10.10 -10.04 6.89
N LYS A 20 10.25 -10.81 5.81
CA LYS A 20 11.48 -10.82 5.00
C LYS A 20 11.19 -10.43 3.57
N THR A 21 11.87 -9.39 3.10
CA THR A 21 11.78 -8.93 1.72
C THR A 21 13.00 -8.09 1.36
N LYS A 22 13.29 -7.99 0.07
CA LYS A 22 14.34 -7.10 -0.44
C LYS A 22 13.87 -5.67 -0.62
N LEU A 23 12.56 -5.43 -0.53
CA LEU A 23 12.01 -4.07 -0.58
C LEU A 23 12.23 -3.36 0.74
N ASN A 24 12.19 -2.02 0.72
CA ASN A 24 12.28 -1.24 1.94
C ASN A 24 11.06 -1.49 2.81
N LEU A 25 11.30 -1.81 4.09
CA LEU A 25 10.26 -2.04 5.08
C LEU A 25 10.05 -0.80 5.92
N LYS A 26 8.78 -0.40 6.07
CA LYS A 26 8.38 0.71 6.94
C LYS A 26 7.26 0.25 7.85
N LYS A 27 7.32 0.65 9.12
CA LYS A 27 6.33 0.28 10.12
C LYS A 27 5.10 1.18 10.03
N ILE A 28 3.93 0.61 10.28
CA ILE A 28 2.68 1.35 10.36
C ILE A 28 2.39 1.69 11.82
N TYR A 29 2.22 2.97 12.11
CA TYR A 29 1.89 3.49 13.44
C TYR A 29 0.47 4.04 13.47
N PRO A 30 -0.15 4.20 14.67
CA PRO A 30 -1.55 4.65 14.78
C PRO A 30 -1.88 5.97 14.10
N ASN A 31 -0.89 6.87 13.97
CA ASN A 31 -1.12 8.20 13.39
C ASN A 31 -0.80 8.29 11.90
N MET A 32 -0.73 7.17 11.22
CA MET A 32 -0.40 7.16 9.79
C MET A 32 -1.65 7.06 8.93
N GLY A 33 -1.66 7.86 7.85
CA GLY A 33 -2.69 7.84 6.84
C GLY A 33 -2.10 8.02 5.45
N TRP A 34 -2.88 7.69 4.44
CA TRP A 34 -2.50 7.90 3.05
C TRP A 34 -3.47 8.90 2.43
N CYS A 35 -2.94 10.04 1.98
CA CYS A 35 -3.78 11.11 1.46
C CYS A 35 -4.35 10.75 0.09
N ASP A 36 -5.65 10.72 -0.01
CA ASP A 36 -6.38 10.47 -1.25
C ASP A 36 -7.26 11.67 -1.66
N ASP A 37 -7.01 12.83 -1.07
CA ASP A 37 -7.74 14.05 -1.39
C ASP A 37 -7.06 14.79 -2.55
N PRO A 38 -7.72 14.89 -3.72
CA PRO A 38 -7.11 15.54 -4.88
C PRO A 38 -6.87 17.03 -4.71
N LEU A 39 -7.45 17.65 -3.69
CA LEU A 39 -7.23 19.07 -3.38
C LEU A 39 -5.99 19.31 -2.54
N SER A 40 -5.38 18.25 -2.00
CA SER A 40 -4.22 18.37 -1.14
C SER A 40 -2.92 18.31 -1.96
N LYS A 41 -1.93 19.12 -1.55
CA LYS A 41 -0.56 19.03 -2.09
C LYS A 41 0.10 17.69 -1.74
N LYS A 42 -0.44 16.98 -0.76
CA LYS A 42 0.05 15.66 -0.32
C LYS A 42 -0.69 14.49 -0.99
N TYR A 43 -1.52 14.78 -2.00
CA TYR A 43 -2.26 13.75 -2.72
C TYR A 43 -1.35 12.56 -3.08
N ASN A 44 -1.83 11.36 -2.80
CA ASN A 44 -1.15 10.09 -3.03
C ASN A 44 0.21 9.99 -2.30
N SER A 45 0.24 10.42 -1.03
CA SER A 45 1.42 10.28 -0.19
C SER A 45 1.06 10.02 1.26
N LEU A 46 2.06 9.59 2.03
CA LEU A 46 1.93 9.33 3.47
C LEU A 46 1.75 10.65 4.23
N ILE A 47 0.77 10.68 5.13
CA ILE A 47 0.50 11.84 5.99
C ILE A 47 0.18 11.37 7.41
N LYS A 48 0.08 12.34 8.33
CA LYS A 48 -0.44 12.10 9.69
C LYS A 48 -1.96 12.24 9.70
N THR A 49 -2.62 11.48 10.57
CA THR A 49 -4.09 11.38 10.59
C THR A 49 -4.82 12.63 11.07
N LYS A 50 -4.14 13.66 11.51
CA LYS A 50 -4.76 14.93 11.89
C LYS A 50 -4.88 15.92 10.73
N SER A 51 -4.93 15.43 9.52
CA SER A 51 -5.06 16.26 8.33
C SER A 51 -6.49 16.78 8.16
N ASN A 52 -6.62 18.00 7.60
CA ASN A 52 -7.91 18.54 7.19
C ASN A 52 -8.40 17.99 5.85
N PHE A 53 -7.54 17.26 5.16
CA PHE A 53 -7.88 16.64 3.88
C PHE A 53 -8.27 15.17 4.08
N HIS A 54 -8.99 14.64 3.11
CA HIS A 54 -9.40 13.24 3.16
C HIS A 54 -8.19 12.31 3.07
N TYR A 55 -8.21 11.23 3.85
CA TYR A 55 -7.16 10.23 3.84
C TYR A 55 -7.70 8.87 4.24
N GLU A 56 -7.00 7.81 3.85
CA GLU A 56 -7.25 6.47 4.32
C GLU A 56 -6.38 6.18 5.54
N LYS A 57 -7.00 5.66 6.61
CA LYS A 57 -6.22 5.21 7.78
C LYS A 57 -5.44 3.96 7.41
N MET A 58 -4.14 3.96 7.71
CA MET A 58 -3.30 2.79 7.50
C MET A 58 -3.33 1.85 8.71
N PHE A 59 -3.51 2.38 9.92
CA PHE A 59 -3.59 1.59 11.15
C PHE A 59 -5.05 1.24 11.42
N ARG A 60 -5.46 0.05 10.96
CA ARG A 60 -6.86 -0.37 10.97
C ARG A 60 -7.11 -1.46 12.01
N LYS A 61 -8.36 -1.57 12.46
CA LYS A 61 -8.80 -2.66 13.35
C LYS A 61 -8.86 -3.99 12.61
N ASP A 62 -9.29 -3.97 11.34
CA ASP A 62 -9.28 -5.17 10.52
C ASP A 62 -7.86 -5.50 10.05
N HIS A 63 -7.70 -6.54 9.24
CA HIS A 63 -6.39 -7.00 8.79
C HIS A 63 -6.02 -6.56 7.38
N LYS A 64 -6.86 -5.73 6.76
CA LYS A 64 -6.67 -5.32 5.36
C LYS A 64 -5.28 -4.72 5.10
N TYR A 65 -4.83 -3.83 5.98
CA TYR A 65 -3.56 -3.12 5.85
C TYR A 65 -2.48 -3.58 6.82
N ASP A 66 -2.56 -4.84 7.28
CA ASP A 66 -1.46 -5.40 8.07
C ASP A 66 -0.15 -5.42 7.28
N ILE A 67 -0.25 -5.61 5.96
CA ILE A 67 0.87 -5.50 5.01
C ILE A 67 0.36 -4.76 3.78
N ILE A 68 1.13 -3.76 3.34
CA ILE A 68 0.83 -2.99 2.13
C ILE A 68 2.08 -2.94 1.26
N ILE A 69 1.94 -3.28 -0.02
CA ILE A 69 2.98 -3.03 -1.01
C ILE A 69 2.51 -1.86 -1.87
N VAL A 70 3.28 -0.77 -1.88
CA VAL A 70 2.95 0.42 -2.66
C VAL A 70 3.45 0.24 -4.08
N LEU A 71 2.54 0.37 -5.06
CA LEU A 71 2.91 0.36 -6.47
C LEU A 71 3.41 1.73 -6.91
N ASP A 72 4.39 1.74 -7.81
CA ASP A 72 4.94 2.97 -8.37
C ASP A 72 3.99 3.52 -9.44
N TYR A 73 2.86 4.05 -8.98
CA TYR A 73 1.84 4.64 -9.82
C TYR A 73 1.42 5.98 -9.23
N ASN A 74 1.55 7.03 -10.02
CA ASN A 74 1.12 8.39 -9.65
C ASN A 74 1.75 8.88 -8.34
N LEU A 75 3.00 8.51 -8.06
CA LEU A 75 3.68 8.85 -6.80
C LEU A 75 4.60 10.06 -6.89
N LYS A 76 5.46 10.11 -7.91
CA LYS A 76 6.55 11.09 -7.98
C LYS A 76 6.04 12.52 -8.20
N LYS A 77 5.13 12.68 -9.14
CA LYS A 77 4.44 13.95 -9.41
C LYS A 77 2.94 13.64 -9.51
N PRO A 78 2.27 13.47 -8.36
CA PRO A 78 0.89 13.01 -8.39
C PRO A 78 -0.03 13.95 -9.13
N ILE A 79 -0.80 13.39 -10.05
CA ILE A 79 -1.82 14.13 -10.80
C ILE A 79 -3.15 13.88 -10.09
N PRO A 80 -3.84 14.93 -9.60
CA PRO A 80 -5.14 14.76 -8.93
C PRO A 80 -6.14 13.98 -9.79
N TYR A 81 -6.94 13.16 -9.14
CA TYR A 81 -7.98 12.33 -9.77
C TYR A 81 -7.45 11.17 -10.64
N LYS A 82 -6.14 10.98 -10.77
CA LYS A 82 -5.59 9.87 -11.56
C LYS A 82 -5.36 8.59 -10.75
N GLY A 83 -5.60 8.63 -9.46
CA GLY A 83 -5.51 7.47 -8.60
C GLY A 83 -4.58 7.66 -7.43
N SER A 84 -5.02 7.20 -6.27
CA SER A 84 -4.29 7.26 -5.01
C SER A 84 -4.45 5.96 -4.27
N ALA A 85 -3.49 5.64 -3.38
CA ALA A 85 -3.50 4.43 -2.57
C ALA A 85 -3.60 3.16 -3.42
N ILE A 86 -2.82 3.09 -4.48
CA ILE A 86 -2.77 1.90 -5.34
C ILE A 86 -1.80 0.92 -4.72
N PHE A 87 -2.36 -0.03 -3.99
CA PHE A 87 -1.61 -0.97 -3.16
C PHE A 87 -1.91 -2.42 -3.50
N ILE A 88 -0.98 -3.30 -3.13
CA ILE A 88 -1.29 -4.71 -2.89
C ILE A 88 -1.50 -4.86 -1.39
N HIS A 89 -2.65 -5.39 -0.98
CA HIS A 89 -2.98 -5.54 0.43
C HIS A 89 -3.58 -6.91 0.72
N LEU A 90 -3.91 -7.17 1.99
CA LEU A 90 -4.44 -8.47 2.40
C LEU A 90 -5.95 -8.58 2.18
N THR A 91 -6.39 -9.80 1.93
CA THR A 91 -7.81 -10.15 1.90
C THR A 91 -8.01 -11.56 2.45
N LYS A 92 -9.17 -11.80 3.03
CA LYS A 92 -9.57 -13.16 3.43
C LYS A 92 -10.33 -13.89 2.31
N ASN A 93 -11.11 -13.16 1.52
CA ASN A 93 -12.09 -13.74 0.61
C ASN A 93 -11.87 -13.36 -0.85
N TYR A 94 -10.75 -12.74 -1.17
CA TYR A 94 -10.46 -12.28 -2.55
C TYR A 94 -11.57 -11.44 -3.16
N LYS A 95 -12.28 -10.67 -2.34
CA LYS A 95 -13.31 -9.77 -2.83
C LYS A 95 -12.70 -8.66 -3.68
N SER A 96 -13.40 -8.28 -4.75
CA SER A 96 -13.00 -7.19 -5.61
C SER A 96 -12.83 -5.89 -4.83
N THR A 97 -11.75 -5.15 -5.12
CA THR A 97 -11.46 -3.85 -4.51
C THR A 97 -11.19 -2.81 -5.60
N ASN A 98 -11.53 -1.56 -5.30
CA ASN A 98 -11.37 -0.46 -6.26
C ASN A 98 -9.88 -0.11 -6.45
N GLY A 99 -9.32 -0.55 -7.59
CA GLY A 99 -7.97 -0.17 -7.98
C GLY A 99 -6.84 -0.83 -7.21
N CYS A 100 -7.14 -1.71 -6.25
CA CYS A 100 -6.12 -2.41 -5.48
C CYS A 100 -6.15 -3.91 -5.77
N ILE A 101 -4.98 -4.53 -5.62
CA ILE A 101 -4.81 -5.97 -5.70
C ILE A 101 -4.80 -6.52 -4.29
N SER A 102 -5.50 -7.62 -4.05
CA SER A 102 -5.53 -8.24 -2.74
C SER A 102 -5.12 -9.70 -2.79
N LEU A 103 -4.35 -10.11 -1.78
CA LEU A 103 -3.86 -11.47 -1.64
C LEU A 103 -4.09 -11.96 -0.21
N SER A 104 -4.13 -13.27 -0.02
CA SER A 104 -4.11 -13.84 1.33
C SER A 104 -2.77 -13.53 2.00
N LYS A 105 -2.74 -13.56 3.33
CA LYS A 105 -1.50 -13.30 4.08
C LYS A 105 -0.41 -14.31 3.67
N LYS A 106 -0.77 -15.59 3.54
CA LYS A 106 0.16 -16.64 3.13
C LYS A 106 0.80 -16.32 1.79
N ASP A 107 -0.03 -15.98 0.79
CA ASP A 107 0.44 -15.70 -0.55
C ASP A 107 1.30 -14.43 -0.60
N LEU A 108 0.89 -13.40 0.13
CA LEU A 108 1.64 -12.13 0.17
C LEU A 108 3.01 -12.31 0.83
N LEU A 109 3.10 -13.10 1.90
CA LEU A 109 4.38 -13.39 2.54
C LEU A 109 5.33 -14.14 1.62
N ILE A 110 4.81 -15.09 0.83
CA ILE A 110 5.60 -15.81 -0.17
C ILE A 110 6.09 -14.84 -1.24
N LEU A 111 5.19 -14.01 -1.76
CA LEU A 111 5.52 -13.02 -2.79
C LEU A 111 6.63 -12.09 -2.33
N LEU A 112 6.56 -11.57 -1.10
CA LEU A 112 7.53 -10.64 -0.55
C LEU A 112 8.94 -11.20 -0.51
N ARG A 113 9.10 -12.51 -0.34
CA ARG A 113 10.41 -13.17 -0.35
C ARG A 113 11.01 -13.26 -1.74
N LEU A 114 10.16 -13.27 -2.78
CA LEU A 114 10.57 -13.51 -4.16
C LEU A 114 10.85 -12.23 -4.94
N ILE A 115 10.28 -11.11 -4.52
CA ILE A 115 10.34 -9.85 -5.27
C ILE A 115 11.51 -8.98 -4.84
N SER A 116 11.86 -8.02 -5.71
CA SER A 116 12.88 -7.03 -5.46
C SER A 116 12.46 -5.69 -6.04
N LYS A 117 13.32 -4.67 -5.91
CA LYS A 117 13.06 -3.34 -6.50
C LYS A 117 12.98 -3.37 -8.02
N LYS A 118 13.47 -4.43 -8.65
CA LYS A 118 13.44 -4.59 -10.11
C LYS A 118 12.21 -5.37 -10.58
N THR A 119 11.45 -5.94 -9.66
CA THR A 119 10.27 -6.72 -10.00
C THR A 119 9.17 -5.81 -10.51
N LYS A 120 8.54 -6.20 -11.61
CA LYS A 120 7.41 -5.50 -12.20
C LYS A 120 6.14 -6.30 -12.02
N ILE A 121 5.04 -5.60 -11.79
CA ILE A 121 3.72 -6.22 -11.79
C ILE A 121 2.94 -5.69 -12.99
N LYS A 122 2.33 -6.60 -13.73
CA LYS A 122 1.49 -6.26 -14.88
C LYS A 122 0.03 -6.45 -14.50
N ILE A 123 -0.73 -5.39 -14.65
CA ILE A 123 -2.17 -5.40 -14.41
C ILE A 123 -2.88 -5.33 -15.76
N THR A 124 -3.62 -6.35 -16.08
CA THR A 124 -4.34 -6.45 -17.36
C THR A 124 -5.82 -6.08 -17.26
#